data_b11f2dc6e4982ef29e4436fb4448e179
#
_entry.id   b11f2dc6e4982ef29e4436fb4448e179
#
_cell.length_a   1.000
_cell.length_b   1.000
_cell.length_c   1.000
_cell.angle_alpha   90.00
_cell.angle_beta   90.00
_cell.angle_gamma   90.00
#
_symmetry.space_group_name_H-M   'P 1'
#
loop_
_entity.id
_entity.type
_entity.pdbx_description
1 polymer ?
#
loop_
_entity_poly.entity_id
_entity_poly.type
_entity_poly.pdbx_seq_one_letter_code
_entity_poly.pdbx_strand_id
1 'polypeptide(L)'
;MNIAEVLGLPHLLQVHKIICVEPHPDDNEVGAAGTLRELALRGCEIVYITVTDGRAGGSSRGSDAAGIVQIRKQERAAAGRIVGVAKQIALDFPDMGDYTEQDLLARLIPIIRDERPDMLLTVDPWMPYEAHPDHIKTGKAVTAAMLFSANTFLYPGPDPYTVPQIAFYATSHPNTYIDVTPHWERKMEAILAHQSQFGDAQWPMLQTYLEYQANQLFTAWKHAPGAQGYAEAFKVLTGQQLHFFPAALYS
;
A
#
# COMPACT_ATOMS: atom_id res chain seq x y z
N MET A 1 -1.10 14.01 22.04
CA MET A 1 -1.70 12.70 22.41
C MET A 1 -2.27 12.11 21.13
N ASN A 2 -1.71 11.01 20.66
CA ASN A 2 -2.18 10.31 19.45
C ASN A 2 -3.37 9.42 19.85
N ILE A 3 -4.43 9.36 19.04
CA ILE A 3 -5.61 8.54 19.31
C ILE A 3 -5.26 7.04 19.40
N ALA A 4 -4.31 6.58 18.59
CA ALA A 4 -3.84 5.20 18.64
C ALA A 4 -3.20 4.85 20.01
N GLU A 5 -2.43 5.77 20.59
CA GLU A 5 -1.86 5.62 21.94
C GLU A 5 -2.97 5.57 23.02
N VAL A 6 -3.99 6.43 22.90
CA VAL A 6 -5.16 6.42 23.80
C VAL A 6 -5.90 5.10 23.76
N LEU A 7 -6.01 4.51 22.58
CA LEU A 7 -6.68 3.22 22.37
C LEU A 7 -5.77 2.01 22.62
N GLY A 8 -4.49 2.23 22.98
CA GLY A 8 -3.52 1.17 23.22
C GLY A 8 -3.17 0.37 21.94
N LEU A 9 -3.26 1.00 20.76
CA LEU A 9 -2.98 0.35 19.48
C LEU A 9 -1.47 0.38 19.18
N PRO A 10 -0.93 -0.67 18.54
CA PRO A 10 0.50 -0.74 18.25
C PRO A 10 0.92 0.31 17.23
N HIS A 11 2.17 0.78 17.36
CA HIS A 11 2.82 1.53 16.29
C HIS A 11 2.96 0.66 15.02
N LEU A 12 2.98 1.28 13.84
CA LEU A 12 3.06 0.58 12.55
C LEU A 12 4.17 -0.50 12.53
N LEU A 13 5.34 -0.24 13.09
CA LEU A 13 6.44 -1.22 13.16
C LEU A 13 6.28 -2.31 14.25
N GLN A 14 5.16 -2.35 14.96
CA GLN A 14 4.87 -3.33 16.01
C GLN A 14 3.74 -4.30 15.64
N VAL A 15 3.16 -4.16 14.44
CA VAL A 15 2.12 -5.08 13.97
C VAL A 15 2.72 -6.45 13.62
N HIS A 16 1.95 -7.51 13.83
CA HIS A 16 2.38 -8.89 13.55
C HIS A 16 1.85 -9.40 12.21
N LYS A 17 0.75 -8.84 11.72
CA LYS A 17 0.19 -9.17 10.41
C LYS A 17 -0.35 -7.92 9.73
N ILE A 18 0.06 -7.68 8.49
CA ILE A 18 -0.39 -6.57 7.67
C ILE A 18 -0.88 -7.03 6.31
N ILE A 19 -2.02 -6.52 5.87
CA ILE A 19 -2.49 -6.69 4.49
C ILE A 19 -2.23 -5.39 3.74
N CYS A 20 -1.46 -5.48 2.66
CA CYS A 20 -1.17 -4.37 1.77
C CYS A 20 -1.98 -4.54 0.49
N VAL A 21 -2.89 -3.62 0.24
CA VAL A 21 -3.76 -3.64 -0.95
C VAL A 21 -3.29 -2.56 -1.92
N GLU A 22 -2.87 -2.99 -3.09
CA GLU A 22 -2.37 -2.12 -4.15
C GLU A 22 -3.32 -2.11 -5.36
N PRO A 23 -3.48 -0.96 -6.04
CA PRO A 23 -4.21 -0.87 -7.30
C PRO A 23 -3.57 -1.72 -8.40
N HIS A 24 -2.26 -1.54 -8.63
CA HIS A 24 -1.49 -2.21 -9.67
C HIS A 24 -0.30 -2.95 -9.08
N PRO A 25 0.25 -3.95 -9.82
CA PRO A 25 1.50 -4.59 -9.42
C PRO A 25 2.67 -3.58 -9.49
N ASP A 26 3.14 -3.05 -8.38
CA ASP A 26 4.27 -2.12 -8.15
C ASP A 26 3.98 -1.01 -7.13
N ASP A 27 2.70 -0.67 -6.89
CA ASP A 27 2.33 0.47 -6.03
C ASP A 27 2.79 0.30 -4.58
N ASN A 28 2.74 -0.92 -4.04
CA ASN A 28 3.26 -1.20 -2.70
C ASN A 28 4.76 -1.01 -2.61
N GLU A 29 5.51 -1.40 -3.65
CA GLU A 29 6.95 -1.21 -3.69
C GLU A 29 7.33 0.27 -3.74
N VAL A 30 6.67 1.03 -4.61
CA VAL A 30 6.89 2.47 -4.71
C VAL A 30 6.50 3.18 -3.41
N GLY A 31 5.35 2.83 -2.84
CA GLY A 31 4.80 3.51 -1.66
C GLY A 31 5.46 3.14 -0.32
N ALA A 32 5.87 1.87 -0.13
CA ALA A 32 6.11 1.34 1.21
C ALA A 32 7.18 0.23 1.33
N ALA A 33 7.92 -0.13 0.25
CA ALA A 33 8.79 -1.32 0.31
C ALA A 33 9.87 -1.25 1.39
N GLY A 34 10.38 -0.07 1.73
CA GLY A 34 11.37 0.09 2.80
C GLY A 34 10.79 -0.26 4.16
N THR A 35 9.61 0.25 4.48
CA THR A 35 8.87 -0.06 5.72
C THR A 35 8.43 -1.53 5.76
N LEU A 36 7.93 -2.06 4.65
CA LEU A 36 7.52 -3.46 4.57
C LEU A 36 8.72 -4.41 4.73
N ARG A 37 9.89 -4.05 4.19
CA ARG A 37 11.12 -4.80 4.42
C ARG A 37 11.52 -4.82 5.89
N GLU A 38 11.44 -3.70 6.59
CA GLU A 38 11.68 -3.63 8.04
C GLU A 38 10.69 -4.51 8.81
N LEU A 39 9.40 -4.45 8.46
CA LEU A 39 8.37 -5.30 9.07
C LEU A 39 8.64 -6.79 8.85
N ALA A 40 9.01 -7.20 7.64
CA ALA A 40 9.37 -8.59 7.34
C ALA A 40 10.54 -9.07 8.20
N LEU A 41 11.57 -8.25 8.38
CA LEU A 41 12.73 -8.57 9.22
C LEU A 41 12.37 -8.66 10.71
N ARG A 42 11.33 -7.98 11.15
CA ARG A 42 10.76 -8.09 12.51
C ARG A 42 9.84 -9.28 12.70
N GLY A 43 9.61 -10.07 11.65
CA GLY A 43 8.75 -11.26 11.69
C GLY A 43 7.27 -10.97 11.46
N CYS A 44 6.91 -9.78 10.94
CA CYS A 44 5.54 -9.47 10.55
C CYS A 44 5.15 -10.30 9.31
N GLU A 45 3.99 -10.92 9.34
CA GLU A 45 3.40 -11.59 8.18
C GLU A 45 2.81 -10.56 7.23
N ILE A 46 3.38 -10.43 6.03
CA ILE A 46 2.95 -9.48 5.02
C ILE A 46 2.13 -10.20 3.95
N VAL A 47 0.89 -9.77 3.76
CA VAL A 47 0.01 -10.27 2.70
C VAL A 47 -0.23 -9.15 1.68
N TYR A 48 0.12 -9.40 0.42
CA TYR A 48 -0.21 -8.50 -0.69
C TYR A 48 -1.54 -8.90 -1.32
N ILE A 49 -2.38 -7.91 -1.61
CA ILE A 49 -3.56 -8.05 -2.46
C ILE A 49 -3.41 -7.05 -3.60
N THR A 50 -3.23 -7.55 -4.81
CA THR A 50 -3.17 -6.71 -6.01
C THR A 50 -4.54 -6.72 -6.68
N VAL A 51 -5.12 -5.53 -6.85
CA VAL A 51 -6.50 -5.37 -7.34
C VAL A 51 -6.59 -5.65 -8.84
N THR A 52 -5.79 -4.96 -9.65
CA THR A 52 -5.86 -5.09 -11.11
C THR A 52 -4.76 -5.97 -11.66
N ASP A 53 -4.96 -6.43 -12.88
CA ASP A 53 -3.99 -7.26 -13.60
C ASP A 53 -2.87 -6.46 -14.28
N GLY A 54 -2.94 -5.13 -14.23
CA GLY A 54 -1.92 -4.22 -14.75
C GLY A 54 -1.77 -4.21 -16.28
N ARG A 55 -2.79 -4.68 -17.03
CA ARG A 55 -2.74 -4.81 -18.50
C ARG A 55 -2.53 -3.50 -19.24
N ALA A 56 -2.91 -2.36 -18.67
CA ALA A 56 -2.77 -1.04 -19.28
C ALA A 56 -1.34 -0.46 -19.13
N GLY A 57 -0.50 -1.04 -18.27
CA GLY A 57 0.88 -0.60 -18.04
C GLY A 57 1.88 -1.00 -19.13
N GLY A 58 1.43 -1.52 -20.27
CA GLY A 58 2.33 -1.88 -21.37
C GLY A 58 2.78 -0.67 -22.19
N SER A 59 4.08 -0.37 -22.18
CA SER A 59 4.66 0.74 -22.94
C SER A 59 5.13 0.36 -24.35
N SER A 60 5.25 -0.93 -24.67
CA SER A 60 5.76 -1.38 -25.96
C SER A 60 4.63 -1.55 -27.00
N ARG A 61 4.73 -0.81 -28.12
CA ARG A 61 3.88 -1.06 -29.28
C ARG A 61 4.06 -2.49 -29.76
N GLY A 62 2.98 -3.28 -29.69
CA GLY A 62 2.98 -4.67 -30.15
C GLY A 62 2.88 -5.73 -29.05
N SER A 63 2.93 -5.36 -27.78
CA SER A 63 2.57 -6.28 -26.68
C SER A 63 1.07 -6.47 -26.65
N ASP A 64 0.62 -7.72 -26.58
CA ASP A 64 -0.79 -7.98 -26.27
C ASP A 64 -1.02 -7.83 -24.74
N ALA A 65 -2.24 -7.50 -24.39
CA ALA A 65 -2.61 -7.30 -22.96
C ALA A 65 -2.37 -8.58 -22.13
N ALA A 66 -2.60 -9.76 -22.71
CA ALA A 66 -2.40 -11.03 -22.01
C ALA A 66 -0.92 -11.29 -21.70
N GLY A 67 -0.03 -10.96 -22.63
CA GLY A 67 1.42 -11.05 -22.43
C GLY A 67 1.90 -10.13 -21.32
N ILE A 68 1.42 -8.88 -21.29
CA ILE A 68 1.75 -7.93 -20.22
C ILE A 68 1.28 -8.43 -18.86
N VAL A 69 0.05 -8.95 -18.73
CA VAL A 69 -0.46 -9.54 -17.48
C VAL A 69 0.47 -10.65 -16.96
N GLN A 70 0.94 -11.55 -17.84
CA GLN A 70 1.84 -12.63 -17.41
C GLN A 70 3.21 -12.10 -16.96
N ILE A 71 3.76 -11.10 -17.65
CA ILE A 71 5.03 -10.45 -17.27
C ILE A 71 4.86 -9.79 -15.90
N ARG A 72 3.88 -8.93 -15.72
CA ARG A 72 3.64 -8.21 -14.45
C ARG A 72 3.37 -9.15 -13.27
N LYS A 73 2.72 -10.29 -13.51
CA LYS A 73 2.54 -11.32 -12.48
C LYS A 73 3.85 -11.93 -12.01
N GLN A 74 4.81 -12.15 -12.93
CA GLN A 74 6.14 -12.67 -12.58
C GLN A 74 6.97 -11.61 -11.86
N GLU A 75 6.92 -10.37 -12.31
CA GLU A 75 7.60 -9.22 -11.72
C GLU A 75 7.14 -8.97 -10.29
N ARG A 76 5.82 -8.93 -10.07
CA ARG A 76 5.22 -8.82 -8.72
C ARG A 76 5.69 -9.94 -7.80
N ALA A 77 5.73 -11.19 -8.29
CA ALA A 77 6.23 -12.30 -7.50
C ALA A 77 7.72 -12.15 -7.15
N ALA A 78 8.52 -11.58 -8.03
CA ALA A 78 9.93 -11.28 -7.78
C ALA A 78 10.10 -10.14 -6.77
N ALA A 79 9.39 -9.03 -6.94
CA ALA A 79 9.40 -7.88 -6.03
C ALA A 79 8.98 -8.28 -4.61
N GLY A 80 7.89 -9.03 -4.47
CA GLY A 80 7.44 -9.53 -3.17
C GLY A 80 8.47 -10.40 -2.45
N ARG A 81 9.26 -11.21 -3.16
CA ARG A 81 10.38 -11.96 -2.54
C ARG A 81 11.48 -11.04 -2.02
N ILE A 82 11.80 -9.95 -2.72
CA ILE A 82 12.81 -8.98 -2.29
C ILE A 82 12.35 -8.26 -1.01
N VAL A 83 11.08 -7.88 -0.94
CA VAL A 83 10.46 -7.25 0.24
C VAL A 83 10.35 -8.22 1.41
N GLY A 84 10.06 -9.49 1.16
CA GLY A 84 9.80 -10.51 2.17
C GLY A 84 8.30 -10.77 2.39
N VAL A 85 7.49 -10.61 1.35
CA VAL A 85 6.04 -10.87 1.37
C VAL A 85 5.78 -12.37 1.56
N ALA A 86 4.96 -12.72 2.53
CA ALA A 86 4.62 -14.09 2.87
C ALA A 86 3.55 -14.68 1.93
N LYS A 87 2.59 -13.87 1.51
CA LYS A 87 1.46 -14.30 0.66
C LYS A 87 1.10 -13.22 -0.34
N GLN A 88 0.80 -13.63 -1.58
CA GLN A 88 0.33 -12.73 -2.63
C GLN A 88 -0.98 -13.23 -3.22
N ILE A 89 -1.98 -12.36 -3.26
CA ILE A 89 -3.33 -12.62 -3.77
C ILE A 89 -3.57 -11.67 -4.94
N ALA A 90 -4.03 -12.17 -6.09
CA ALA A 90 -4.50 -11.36 -7.20
C ALA A 90 -6.03 -11.39 -7.25
N LEU A 91 -6.64 -10.23 -7.38
CA LEU A 91 -8.08 -10.14 -7.63
C LEU A 91 -8.40 -10.16 -9.11
N ASP A 92 -7.42 -9.88 -9.96
CA ASP A 92 -7.45 -9.95 -11.43
C ASP A 92 -8.58 -9.10 -12.05
N PHE A 93 -8.93 -7.96 -11.42
CA PHE A 93 -9.79 -6.97 -12.08
C PHE A 93 -9.04 -6.35 -13.28
N PRO A 94 -9.75 -6.01 -14.36
CA PRO A 94 -9.09 -5.40 -15.50
C PRO A 94 -8.61 -3.99 -15.15
N ASP A 95 -7.31 -3.72 -15.34
CA ASP A 95 -6.71 -2.39 -15.18
C ASP A 95 -7.41 -1.38 -16.13
N MET A 96 -7.84 -0.24 -15.59
CA MET A 96 -8.70 0.75 -16.24
C MET A 96 -10.03 0.19 -16.75
N GLY A 97 -10.44 -0.98 -16.27
CA GLY A 97 -11.64 -1.66 -16.72
C GLY A 97 -12.90 -1.34 -15.91
N ASP A 98 -13.98 -2.02 -16.30
CA ASP A 98 -15.28 -1.84 -15.68
C ASP A 98 -15.43 -2.76 -14.46
N TYR A 99 -15.17 -2.18 -13.26
CA TYR A 99 -15.47 -2.76 -11.95
C TYR A 99 -15.78 -1.64 -10.96
N THR A 100 -16.55 -1.97 -9.93
CA THR A 100 -17.04 -1.02 -8.94
C THR A 100 -16.37 -1.18 -7.58
N GLU A 101 -16.49 -0.17 -6.70
CA GLU A 101 -16.09 -0.29 -5.29
C GLU A 101 -16.84 -1.45 -4.59
N GLN A 102 -18.08 -1.74 -4.98
CA GLN A 102 -18.87 -2.84 -4.42
C GLN A 102 -18.31 -4.21 -4.82
N ASP A 103 -17.83 -4.34 -6.06
CA ASP A 103 -17.15 -5.57 -6.50
C ASP A 103 -15.87 -5.81 -5.71
N LEU A 104 -15.11 -4.74 -5.42
CA LEU A 104 -13.93 -4.82 -4.56
C LEU A 104 -14.29 -5.21 -3.12
N LEU A 105 -15.31 -4.60 -2.53
CA LEU A 105 -15.76 -4.94 -1.17
C LEU A 105 -16.15 -6.40 -1.05
N ALA A 106 -16.87 -6.94 -2.04
CA ALA A 106 -17.28 -8.33 -2.07
C ALA A 106 -16.08 -9.31 -2.09
N ARG A 107 -14.93 -8.89 -2.63
CA ARG A 107 -13.71 -9.70 -2.66
C ARG A 107 -12.82 -9.45 -1.43
N LEU A 108 -12.70 -8.20 -0.97
CA LEU A 108 -11.80 -7.81 0.12
C LEU A 108 -12.30 -8.25 1.48
N ILE A 109 -13.59 -8.06 1.80
CA ILE A 109 -14.13 -8.32 3.13
C ILE A 109 -13.94 -9.79 3.57
N PRO A 110 -14.28 -10.81 2.75
CA PRO A 110 -14.01 -12.19 3.12
C PRO A 110 -12.51 -12.48 3.37
N ILE A 111 -11.61 -11.91 2.54
CA ILE A 111 -10.17 -12.09 2.71
C ILE A 111 -9.69 -11.44 4.01
N ILE A 112 -10.14 -10.21 4.31
CA ILE A 112 -9.78 -9.51 5.56
C ILE A 112 -10.25 -10.29 6.79
N ARG A 113 -11.45 -10.85 6.75
CA ARG A 113 -12.00 -11.67 7.85
C ARG A 113 -11.23 -12.97 8.07
N ASP A 114 -10.78 -13.60 6.99
CA ASP A 114 -10.00 -14.84 7.05
C ASP A 114 -8.57 -14.57 7.54
N GLU A 115 -7.93 -13.55 7.02
CA GLU A 115 -6.56 -13.19 7.33
C GLU A 115 -6.38 -12.50 8.70
N ARG A 116 -7.39 -11.79 9.19
CA ARG A 116 -7.39 -11.11 10.51
C ARG A 116 -6.17 -10.22 10.76
N PRO A 117 -5.89 -9.22 9.92
CA PRO A 117 -4.70 -8.39 10.05
C PRO A 117 -4.80 -7.39 11.21
N ASP A 118 -3.66 -7.03 11.79
CA ASP A 118 -3.56 -5.93 12.74
C ASP A 118 -3.71 -4.56 12.05
N MET A 119 -3.35 -4.50 10.77
CA MET A 119 -3.37 -3.27 9.98
C MET A 119 -3.63 -3.55 8.50
N LEU A 120 -4.37 -2.65 7.85
CA LEU A 120 -4.40 -2.54 6.39
C LEU A 120 -3.43 -1.44 5.94
N LEU A 121 -2.84 -1.61 4.75
CA LEU A 121 -2.04 -0.60 4.07
C LEU A 121 -2.56 -0.44 2.65
N THR A 122 -2.74 0.79 2.18
CA THR A 122 -3.16 1.07 0.79
C THR A 122 -2.79 2.50 0.38
N VAL A 123 -3.07 2.85 -0.87
CA VAL A 123 -2.93 4.21 -1.39
C VAL A 123 -3.96 5.15 -0.74
N ASP A 124 -3.57 6.42 -0.52
CA ASP A 124 -4.48 7.44 -0.01
C ASP A 124 -5.48 7.90 -1.10
N PRO A 125 -6.79 7.56 -0.97
CA PRO A 125 -7.80 7.93 -1.98
C PRO A 125 -8.18 9.41 -1.96
N TRP A 126 -7.71 10.18 -0.99
CA TRP A 126 -7.95 11.62 -0.83
C TRP A 126 -6.72 12.47 -1.14
N MET A 127 -5.67 11.85 -1.68
CA MET A 127 -4.48 12.59 -2.10
C MET A 127 -4.88 13.64 -3.15
N PRO A 128 -4.59 14.93 -2.91
CA PRO A 128 -4.94 15.99 -3.84
C PRO A 128 -4.34 15.76 -5.22
N TYR A 129 -5.15 15.91 -6.24
CA TYR A 129 -4.79 15.74 -7.66
C TYR A 129 -4.47 14.29 -8.09
N GLU A 130 -4.82 13.27 -7.27
CA GLU A 130 -4.82 11.90 -7.77
C GLU A 130 -5.88 11.75 -8.87
N ALA A 131 -5.42 11.39 -10.05
CA ALA A 131 -6.29 11.28 -11.22
C ALA A 131 -6.53 9.83 -11.66
N HIS A 132 -5.74 8.87 -11.12
CA HIS A 132 -5.89 7.48 -11.53
C HIS A 132 -7.13 6.85 -10.88
N PRO A 133 -8.15 6.46 -11.66
CA PRO A 133 -9.41 5.98 -11.10
C PRO A 133 -9.26 4.69 -10.29
N ASP A 134 -8.31 3.82 -10.63
CA ASP A 134 -8.08 2.58 -9.88
C ASP A 134 -7.44 2.84 -8.51
N HIS A 135 -6.59 3.87 -8.38
CA HIS A 135 -6.05 4.30 -7.08
C HIS A 135 -7.19 4.79 -6.17
N ILE A 136 -8.04 5.67 -6.70
CA ILE A 136 -9.17 6.23 -5.95
C ILE A 136 -10.14 5.12 -5.53
N LYS A 137 -10.52 4.23 -6.46
CA LYS A 137 -11.42 3.10 -6.18
C LYS A 137 -10.83 2.16 -5.13
N THR A 138 -9.57 1.78 -5.30
CA THR A 138 -8.91 0.85 -4.37
C THR A 138 -8.83 1.43 -2.97
N GLY A 139 -8.29 2.65 -2.82
CA GLY A 139 -8.17 3.28 -1.50
C GLY A 139 -9.53 3.44 -0.79
N LYS A 140 -10.58 3.86 -1.51
CA LYS A 140 -11.94 3.97 -0.94
C LYS A 140 -12.52 2.61 -0.55
N ALA A 141 -12.40 1.60 -1.43
CA ALA A 141 -12.90 0.27 -1.14
C ALA A 141 -12.19 -0.37 0.06
N VAL A 142 -10.87 -0.23 0.17
CA VAL A 142 -10.10 -0.76 1.32
C VAL A 142 -10.52 -0.06 2.62
N THR A 143 -10.70 1.27 2.58
CA THR A 143 -11.20 2.04 3.74
C THR A 143 -12.58 1.58 4.17
N ALA A 144 -13.51 1.40 3.23
CA ALA A 144 -14.83 0.87 3.51
C ALA A 144 -14.78 -0.58 4.01
N ALA A 145 -13.92 -1.42 3.41
CA ALA A 145 -13.74 -2.80 3.85
C ALA A 145 -13.25 -2.90 5.30
N MET A 146 -12.36 -2.01 5.73
CA MET A 146 -11.96 -1.91 7.14
C MET A 146 -13.16 -1.72 8.08
N LEU A 147 -14.06 -0.78 7.74
CA LEU A 147 -15.24 -0.48 8.58
C LEU A 147 -16.26 -1.61 8.55
N PHE A 148 -16.48 -2.22 7.39
CA PHE A 148 -17.56 -3.19 7.20
C PHE A 148 -17.13 -4.66 7.38
N SER A 149 -15.86 -4.97 7.55
CA SER A 149 -15.41 -6.33 7.88
C SER A 149 -15.94 -6.85 9.23
N ALA A 150 -16.27 -5.95 10.16
CA ALA A 150 -16.90 -6.28 11.45
C ALA A 150 -18.44 -6.47 11.36
N ASN A 151 -19.08 -6.14 10.23
CA ASN A 151 -20.53 -6.19 10.11
C ASN A 151 -21.03 -7.62 9.86
N THR A 152 -21.93 -8.12 10.70
CA THR A 152 -22.45 -9.50 10.63
C THR A 152 -23.45 -9.74 9.49
N PHE A 153 -24.06 -8.69 8.96
CA PHE A 153 -25.16 -8.81 7.97
C PHE A 153 -24.69 -8.61 6.53
N LEU A 154 -23.51 -8.03 6.34
CA LEU A 154 -22.97 -7.76 5.03
C LEU A 154 -21.91 -8.80 4.65
N TYR A 155 -21.91 -9.19 3.37
CA TYR A 155 -20.89 -10.05 2.78
C TYR A 155 -20.75 -11.41 3.52
N PRO A 156 -21.46 -12.46 3.07
CA PRO A 156 -21.38 -13.78 3.68
C PRO A 156 -19.95 -14.34 3.57
N GLY A 157 -19.57 -15.17 4.53
CA GLY A 157 -18.23 -15.80 4.54
C GLY A 157 -17.69 -15.97 5.96
N PRO A 158 -16.39 -15.79 6.17
CA PRO A 158 -15.76 -15.94 7.49
C PRO A 158 -16.35 -15.03 8.56
N ASP A 159 -16.13 -15.38 9.83
CA ASP A 159 -16.61 -14.62 10.96
C ASP A 159 -16.19 -13.15 10.90
N PRO A 160 -17.07 -12.20 11.30
CA PRO A 160 -16.76 -10.79 11.33
C PRO A 160 -15.47 -10.49 12.11
N TYR A 161 -14.71 -9.53 11.61
CA TYR A 161 -13.45 -9.14 12.20
C TYR A 161 -13.28 -7.62 12.18
N THR A 162 -12.87 -7.04 13.31
CA THR A 162 -12.58 -5.61 13.42
C THR A 162 -11.10 -5.38 13.15
N VAL A 163 -10.78 -4.72 12.05
CA VAL A 163 -9.40 -4.28 11.77
C VAL A 163 -9.11 -3.05 12.63
N PRO A 164 -8.02 -3.06 13.44
CA PRO A 164 -7.74 -1.95 14.34
C PRO A 164 -7.34 -0.65 13.66
N GLN A 165 -6.49 -0.72 12.61
CA GLN A 165 -5.87 0.43 11.98
C GLN A 165 -5.72 0.26 10.46
N ILE A 166 -5.63 1.40 9.77
CA ILE A 166 -5.25 1.49 8.37
C ILE A 166 -4.16 2.53 8.20
N ALA A 167 -3.17 2.24 7.35
CA ALA A 167 -2.14 3.15 6.92
C ALA A 167 -2.32 3.47 5.43
N PHE A 168 -2.12 4.73 5.07
CA PHE A 168 -2.15 5.20 3.69
C PHE A 168 -0.77 5.71 3.29
N TYR A 169 -0.22 5.17 2.20
CA TYR A 169 0.94 5.77 1.52
C TYR A 169 0.48 6.78 0.45
N ALA A 170 1.42 7.50 -0.16
CA ALA A 170 1.16 8.57 -1.12
C ALA A 170 0.18 9.62 -0.57
N THR A 171 0.36 10.02 0.69
CA THR A 171 -0.51 10.97 1.39
C THR A 171 0.13 12.35 1.50
N SER A 172 -0.70 13.40 1.45
CA SER A 172 -0.25 14.79 1.71
C SER A 172 -0.33 15.20 3.18
N HIS A 173 -0.92 14.37 4.04
CA HIS A 173 -1.07 14.67 5.47
C HIS A 173 -0.52 13.52 6.35
N PRO A 174 0.77 13.17 6.24
CA PRO A 174 1.34 12.08 7.02
C PRO A 174 1.37 12.41 8.52
N ASN A 175 1.18 11.38 9.33
CA ASN A 175 1.34 11.44 10.79
C ASN A 175 2.32 10.40 11.33
N THR A 176 2.84 9.54 10.48
CA THR A 176 3.76 8.46 10.83
C THR A 176 4.90 8.44 9.82
N TYR A 177 6.14 8.46 10.31
CA TYR A 177 7.35 8.45 9.49
C TYR A 177 8.23 7.28 9.90
N ILE A 178 8.78 6.58 8.92
CA ILE A 178 9.66 5.44 9.12
C ILE A 178 11.00 5.71 8.44
N ASP A 179 12.09 5.55 9.19
CA ASP A 179 13.44 5.59 8.63
C ASP A 179 13.67 4.30 7.82
N VAL A 180 13.81 4.46 6.52
CA VAL A 180 14.05 3.37 5.57
C VAL A 180 15.45 3.42 4.96
N THR A 181 16.32 4.27 5.50
CA THR A 181 17.71 4.39 5.04
C THR A 181 18.42 3.03 4.98
N PRO A 182 18.28 2.12 5.98
CA PRO A 182 18.91 0.79 5.93
C PRO A 182 18.34 -0.12 4.84
N HIS A 183 17.17 0.19 4.31
CA HIS A 183 16.42 -0.64 3.35
C HIS A 183 16.30 -0.01 1.98
N TRP A 184 16.91 1.18 1.77
CA TRP A 184 16.72 1.97 0.56
C TRP A 184 17.14 1.21 -0.70
N GLU A 185 18.30 0.57 -0.69
CA GLU A 185 18.77 -0.23 -1.83
C GLU A 185 17.80 -1.38 -2.15
N ARG A 186 17.28 -2.05 -1.12
CA ARG A 186 16.30 -3.13 -1.30
C ARG A 186 14.97 -2.63 -1.84
N LYS A 187 14.53 -1.44 -1.44
CA LYS A 187 13.37 -0.78 -2.04
C LYS A 187 13.59 -0.54 -3.53
N MET A 188 14.73 0.04 -3.91
CA MET A 188 15.04 0.30 -5.33
C MET A 188 15.12 -1.01 -6.13
N GLU A 189 15.71 -2.06 -5.57
CA GLU A 189 15.75 -3.39 -6.18
C GLU A 189 14.33 -3.98 -6.39
N ALA A 190 13.45 -3.82 -5.40
CA ALA A 190 12.07 -4.29 -5.49
C ALA A 190 11.27 -3.53 -6.57
N ILE A 191 11.42 -2.21 -6.66
CA ILE A 191 10.79 -1.40 -7.71
C ILE A 191 11.32 -1.84 -9.09
N LEU A 192 12.63 -1.98 -9.22
CA LEU A 192 13.26 -2.42 -10.48
C LEU A 192 12.91 -3.87 -10.88
N ALA A 193 12.40 -4.70 -9.98
CA ALA A 193 11.90 -6.02 -10.36
C ALA A 193 10.72 -5.93 -11.32
N HIS A 194 10.01 -4.80 -11.36
CA HIS A 194 8.96 -4.48 -12.33
C HIS A 194 9.55 -3.88 -13.61
N GLN A 195 10.37 -4.68 -14.30
CA GLN A 195 11.14 -4.27 -15.50
C GLN A 195 10.25 -3.74 -16.63
N SER A 196 9.03 -4.27 -16.78
CA SER A 196 8.08 -3.79 -17.78
C SER A 196 7.60 -2.35 -17.55
N GLN A 197 7.76 -1.84 -16.32
CA GLN A 197 7.33 -0.50 -15.91
C GLN A 197 8.52 0.44 -15.73
N PHE A 198 9.61 -0.04 -15.13
CA PHE A 198 10.76 0.78 -14.69
C PHE A 198 12.07 0.44 -15.39
N GLY A 199 12.08 -0.54 -16.30
CA GLY A 199 13.29 -1.01 -17.00
C GLY A 199 13.73 -0.15 -18.19
N ASP A 200 13.20 1.05 -18.37
CA ASP A 200 13.45 1.92 -19.51
C ASP A 200 14.41 3.08 -19.21
N ALA A 201 14.63 3.94 -20.22
CA ALA A 201 15.52 5.10 -20.12
C ALA A 201 15.04 6.19 -19.14
N GLN A 202 13.82 6.11 -18.63
CA GLN A 202 13.27 7.08 -17.65
C GLN A 202 13.63 6.73 -16.21
N TRP A 203 14.06 5.49 -15.95
CA TRP A 203 14.39 5.02 -14.61
C TRP A 203 15.36 5.93 -13.84
N PRO A 204 16.49 6.40 -14.40
CA PRO A 204 17.41 7.25 -13.64
C PRO A 204 16.78 8.55 -13.15
N MET A 205 15.86 9.13 -13.92
CA MET A 205 15.11 10.32 -13.52
C MET A 205 14.12 10.00 -12.40
N LEU A 206 13.37 8.90 -12.52
CA LEU A 206 12.41 8.47 -11.50
C LEU A 206 13.14 8.10 -10.21
N GLN A 207 14.23 7.36 -10.27
CA GLN A 207 15.07 7.05 -9.11
C GLN A 207 15.53 8.33 -8.39
N THR A 208 16.04 9.30 -9.11
CA THR A 208 16.47 10.59 -8.56
C THR A 208 15.30 11.31 -7.87
N TYR A 209 14.11 11.26 -8.45
CA TYR A 209 12.91 11.86 -7.85
C TYR A 209 12.51 11.14 -6.56
N LEU A 210 12.51 9.81 -6.53
CA LEU A 210 12.19 9.02 -5.35
C LEU A 210 13.20 9.28 -4.21
N GLU A 211 14.49 9.34 -4.53
CA GLU A 211 15.56 9.70 -3.59
C GLU A 211 15.36 11.10 -3.00
N TYR A 212 15.09 12.08 -3.86
CA TYR A 212 14.81 13.44 -3.44
C TYR A 212 13.60 13.49 -2.51
N GLN A 213 12.48 12.87 -2.89
CA GLN A 213 11.25 12.87 -2.10
C GLN A 213 11.46 12.20 -0.73
N ALA A 214 12.10 11.04 -0.69
CA ALA A 214 12.35 10.32 0.56
C ALA A 214 13.32 11.08 1.48
N ASN A 215 14.31 11.79 0.92
CA ASN A 215 15.20 12.66 1.70
C ASN A 215 14.46 13.90 2.24
N GLN A 216 13.55 14.50 1.46
CA GLN A 216 12.71 15.60 1.95
C GLN A 216 11.85 15.17 3.14
N LEU A 217 11.22 13.99 3.06
CA LEU A 217 10.44 13.41 4.18
C LEU A 217 11.32 13.17 5.40
N PHE A 218 12.52 12.60 5.21
CA PHE A 218 13.48 12.38 6.30
C PHE A 218 13.91 13.68 6.99
N THR A 219 14.26 14.68 6.21
CA THR A 219 14.70 15.99 6.69
C THR A 219 13.59 16.72 7.45
N ALA A 220 12.37 16.70 6.91
CA ALA A 220 11.20 17.28 7.56
C ALA A 220 10.87 16.59 8.89
N TRP A 221 10.87 15.26 8.92
CA TRP A 221 10.62 14.48 10.13
C TRP A 221 11.66 14.69 11.23
N LYS A 222 12.95 14.72 10.86
CA LYS A 222 14.05 14.95 11.82
C LYS A 222 14.19 16.40 12.27
N HIS A 223 13.46 17.33 11.64
CA HIS A 223 13.63 18.78 11.84
C HIS A 223 15.11 19.24 11.69
N ALA A 224 15.85 18.57 10.80
CA ALA A 224 17.29 18.78 10.61
C ALA A 224 17.60 19.05 9.14
N PRO A 225 17.61 20.32 8.70
CA PRO A 225 17.99 20.68 7.34
C PRO A 225 19.36 20.10 6.94
N GLY A 226 19.42 19.42 5.80
CA GLY A 226 20.64 18.77 5.30
C GLY A 226 20.94 17.40 5.92
N ALA A 227 20.07 16.85 6.78
CA ALA A 227 20.21 15.48 7.25
C ALA A 227 20.19 14.49 6.06
N GLN A 228 21.07 13.50 6.14
CA GLN A 228 21.18 12.46 5.12
C GLN A 228 20.41 11.22 5.56
N GLY A 229 19.53 10.74 4.71
CA GLY A 229 18.72 9.55 4.96
C GLY A 229 17.44 9.56 4.13
N TYR A 230 16.68 8.49 4.25
CA TYR A 230 15.43 8.28 3.51
C TYR A 230 14.31 7.88 4.47
N ALA A 231 13.14 8.50 4.31
CA ALA A 231 11.96 8.14 5.05
C ALA A 231 10.79 7.82 4.13
N GLU A 232 9.96 6.90 4.58
CA GLU A 232 8.60 6.73 4.09
C GLU A 232 7.62 7.35 5.08
N ALA A 233 6.52 7.88 4.58
CA ALA A 233 5.54 8.59 5.38
C ALA A 233 4.13 8.07 5.11
N PHE A 234 3.36 7.93 6.19
CA PHE A 234 2.04 7.33 6.16
C PHE A 234 1.04 8.19 6.93
N LYS A 235 -0.22 8.14 6.51
CA LYS A 235 -1.35 8.55 7.31
C LYS A 235 -1.93 7.30 7.97
N VAL A 236 -1.75 7.15 9.28
CA VAL A 236 -2.28 6.02 10.06
C VAL A 236 -3.52 6.46 10.81
N LEU A 237 -4.63 5.77 10.60
CA LEU A 237 -5.94 6.08 11.18
C LEU A 237 -6.61 4.84 11.78
N THR A 238 -7.51 5.09 12.74
CA THR A 238 -8.42 4.09 13.30
C THR A 238 -9.79 4.17 12.61
N GLY A 239 -10.64 3.16 12.81
CA GLY A 239 -12.02 3.18 12.30
C GLY A 239 -12.83 4.37 12.82
N GLN A 240 -12.61 4.80 14.07
CA GLN A 240 -13.28 5.96 14.65
C GLN A 240 -12.89 7.27 13.94
N GLN A 241 -11.62 7.43 13.59
CA GLN A 241 -11.14 8.60 12.84
C GLN A 241 -11.70 8.64 11.42
N LEU A 242 -11.92 7.47 10.81
CA LEU A 242 -12.49 7.38 9.47
C LEU A 242 -13.98 7.73 9.40
N HIS A 243 -14.70 7.62 10.50
CA HIS A 243 -16.16 7.79 10.48
C HIS A 243 -16.69 8.84 11.44
N PHE A 244 -16.21 8.88 12.69
CA PHE A 244 -16.78 9.74 13.74
C PHE A 244 -15.96 11.02 14.00
N PHE A 245 -14.66 11.01 13.75
CA PHE A 245 -13.78 12.11 14.17
C PHE A 245 -13.38 12.99 12.99
N PRO A 246 -13.99 14.20 12.86
CA PRO A 246 -13.66 15.11 11.75
C PRO A 246 -12.20 15.62 11.78
N ALA A 247 -11.49 15.44 12.91
CA ALA A 247 -10.09 15.82 13.07
C ALA A 247 -9.10 14.83 12.42
N ALA A 248 -9.56 13.77 11.74
CA ALA A 248 -8.68 12.77 11.09
C ALA A 248 -7.63 13.39 10.16
N LEU A 249 -7.97 14.48 9.47
CA LEU A 249 -7.03 15.20 8.60
C LEU A 249 -5.80 15.71 9.36
N TYR A 250 -5.97 16.16 10.60
CA TYR A 250 -4.93 16.80 11.42
C TYR A 250 -4.38 15.90 12.54
N SER A 251 -4.82 14.64 12.59
CA SER A 251 -4.38 13.68 13.61
C SER A 251 -3.02 13.08 13.30
#